data_fc9b3ff032ff782f5986a48946950ce9
#
_entry.id   fc9b3ff032ff782f5986a48946950ce9
#
_cell.length_a   1.000
_cell.length_b   1.000
_cell.length_c   1.000
_cell.angle_alpha   90.00
_cell.angle_beta   90.00
_cell.angle_gamma   90.00
#
_symmetry.space_group_name_H-M   'P 1'
#
loop_
_entity.id
_entity.type
_entity.pdbx_description
1 polymer ?
#
loop_
_entity_poly.entity_id
_entity_poly.type
_entity_poly.pdbx_seq_one_letter_code
_entity_poly.pdbx_strand_id
1 'polypeptide(L)'
;DTNCNDDWRYKKPIKECSKEKPLPTFIDSKLVEQTLHGYSVNPLYRYISTVFGKEETERLFALYKVGTSKKWGGSTIFWQIDVNGNVRTGKIMKYDDKTGHRIKEPHSLVTWVHSELKLPDFTLRQCFFGEHLLTDKTTTKTIAIVESEKTAIIATHFISDFVWLATGGMNGCFNKDAVEVLSGREVVLVPDLGATDKWKSKLPLLPSICKQVLVSSILEDNATEEQKA
;
A
#
# COMPACT_ATOMS: atom_id res chain seq x y z
N ASP A 1 -29.49 48.80 -47.05
CA ASP A 1 -29.81 48.72 -45.61
C ASP A 1 -28.98 47.66 -44.97
N THR A 2 -27.99 48.15 -44.28
CA THR A 2 -26.98 47.47 -43.57
C THR A 2 -27.52 46.95 -42.23
N ASN A 3 -27.38 45.64 -41.92
CA ASN A 3 -27.48 45.13 -40.58
C ASN A 3 -26.21 44.35 -40.20
N CYS A 4 -25.31 45.08 -39.59
CA CYS A 4 -24.19 44.52 -38.83
C CYS A 4 -24.70 44.06 -37.47
N ASN A 5 -24.76 42.76 -37.24
CA ASN A 5 -24.96 42.20 -35.90
C ASN A 5 -23.60 41.73 -35.38
N ASP A 6 -22.88 42.61 -34.73
CA ASP A 6 -21.70 42.30 -33.93
C ASP A 6 -22.12 41.70 -32.60
N ASP A 7 -22.21 40.38 -32.55
CA ASP A 7 -22.44 39.63 -31.31
C ASP A 7 -21.10 39.34 -30.61
N TRP A 8 -20.58 40.35 -29.88
CA TRP A 8 -19.42 40.22 -29.00
C TRP A 8 -19.83 39.52 -27.73
N ARG A 9 -19.91 38.16 -27.77
CA ARG A 9 -20.03 37.37 -26.55
C ARG A 9 -18.72 37.39 -25.81
N TYR A 10 -18.67 38.15 -24.77
CA TYR A 10 -17.62 38.13 -23.75
C TYR A 10 -17.47 36.69 -23.22
N LYS A 11 -16.49 35.95 -23.73
CA LYS A 11 -16.03 34.73 -23.07
C LYS A 11 -15.34 35.18 -21.80
N LYS A 12 -16.02 35.04 -20.65
CA LYS A 12 -15.36 35.17 -19.34
C LYS A 12 -14.16 34.26 -19.34
N PRO A 13 -12.96 34.76 -18.98
CA PRO A 13 -11.82 33.86 -18.77
C PRO A 13 -12.20 32.87 -17.69
N ILE A 14 -12.15 31.57 -18.00
CA ILE A 14 -12.23 30.50 -17.03
C ILE A 14 -10.97 30.65 -16.20
N LYS A 15 -11.08 31.25 -15.01
CA LYS A 15 -10.07 31.14 -13.99
C LYS A 15 -10.02 29.67 -13.60
N GLU A 16 -9.15 28.90 -14.20
CA GLU A 16 -8.64 27.69 -13.59
C GLU A 16 -7.94 28.10 -12.30
N CYS A 17 -8.72 28.17 -11.23
CA CYS A 17 -8.18 28.19 -9.89
C CYS A 17 -7.65 26.78 -9.64
N SER A 18 -6.39 26.56 -9.95
CA SER A 18 -5.66 25.38 -9.48
C SER A 18 -5.63 25.49 -7.96
N LYS A 19 -6.64 24.91 -7.28
CA LYS A 19 -6.61 24.77 -5.84
C LYS A 19 -5.40 23.89 -5.55
N GLU A 20 -4.34 24.48 -5.00
CA GLU A 20 -3.19 23.73 -4.54
C GLU A 20 -3.71 22.62 -3.62
N LYS A 21 -3.30 21.38 -3.89
CA LYS A 21 -3.66 20.25 -3.04
C LYS A 21 -3.10 20.54 -1.64
N PRO A 22 -3.89 20.42 -0.58
CA PRO A 22 -3.39 20.66 0.78
C PRO A 22 -2.20 19.74 1.05
N LEU A 23 -1.22 20.25 1.79
CA LEU A 23 -0.05 19.48 2.18
C LEU A 23 -0.46 18.29 3.05
N PRO A 24 0.19 17.12 2.91
CA PRO A 24 -0.11 15.97 3.75
C PRO A 24 0.28 16.24 5.19
N THR A 25 -0.50 15.71 6.12
CA THR A 25 -0.11 15.63 7.52
C THR A 25 0.49 14.27 7.85
N PHE A 26 1.24 14.18 8.94
CA PHE A 26 1.95 12.98 9.33
C PHE A 26 1.59 12.58 10.76
N ILE A 27 1.67 11.28 11.04
CA ILE A 27 1.55 10.74 12.39
C ILE A 27 2.93 10.78 13.06
N ASP A 28 2.97 11.05 14.38
CA ASP A 28 4.24 11.01 15.12
C ASP A 28 4.86 9.60 15.04
N SER A 29 6.12 9.54 14.61
CA SER A 29 6.86 8.29 14.45
C SER A 29 7.04 7.52 15.76
N LYS A 30 7.01 8.20 16.92
CA LYS A 30 7.02 7.54 18.23
C LYS A 30 5.87 6.56 18.40
N LEU A 31 4.72 6.81 17.75
CA LEU A 31 3.60 5.89 17.79
C LEU A 31 3.91 4.56 17.09
N VAL A 32 4.69 4.59 16.02
CA VAL A 32 5.18 3.36 15.37
C VAL A 32 5.97 2.54 16.38
N GLU A 33 7.00 3.13 16.98
CA GLU A 33 7.89 2.44 17.95
C GLU A 33 7.10 1.85 19.14
N GLN A 34 6.08 2.57 19.61
CA GLN A 34 5.20 2.11 20.69
C GLN A 34 4.34 0.90 20.33
N THR A 35 4.28 0.52 19.08
CA THR A 35 3.49 -0.63 18.61
C THR A 35 4.35 -1.82 18.19
N LEU A 36 5.68 -1.66 18.06
CA LEU A 36 6.60 -2.71 17.62
C LEU A 36 6.90 -3.75 18.73
N HIS A 37 5.90 -4.10 19.49
CA HIS A 37 5.98 -5.10 20.57
C HIS A 37 4.61 -5.76 20.79
N GLY A 38 4.53 -6.63 21.83
CA GLY A 38 3.26 -7.27 22.18
C GLY A 38 2.80 -8.30 21.15
N TYR A 39 3.71 -8.89 20.42
CA TYR A 39 3.41 -9.82 19.33
C TYR A 39 2.71 -11.10 19.80
N SER A 40 2.78 -11.46 21.08
CA SER A 40 2.04 -12.60 21.64
C SER A 40 0.52 -12.50 21.46
N VAL A 41 -0.03 -11.28 21.40
CA VAL A 41 -1.46 -11.05 21.16
C VAL A 41 -1.79 -10.66 19.70
N ASN A 42 -0.78 -10.65 18.81
CA ASN A 42 -0.97 -10.36 17.40
C ASN A 42 -1.25 -11.65 16.62
N PRO A 43 -2.50 -11.84 16.11
CA PRO A 43 -2.87 -13.11 15.47
C PRO A 43 -2.08 -13.41 14.20
N LEU A 44 -1.76 -12.38 13.38
CA LEU A 44 -0.97 -12.59 12.18
C LEU A 44 0.47 -12.99 12.51
N TYR A 45 1.07 -12.38 13.54
CA TYR A 45 2.39 -12.79 14.01
C TYR A 45 2.39 -14.26 14.46
N ARG A 46 1.39 -14.66 15.24
CA ARG A 46 1.24 -16.04 15.71
C ARG A 46 1.13 -17.02 14.53
N TYR A 47 0.27 -16.71 13.58
CA TYR A 47 0.12 -17.53 12.38
C TYR A 47 1.44 -17.64 11.58
N ILE A 48 2.08 -16.52 11.25
CA ILE A 48 3.32 -16.52 10.46
C ILE A 48 4.43 -17.25 11.24
N SER A 49 4.48 -17.14 12.56
CA SER A 49 5.45 -17.87 13.40
C SER A 49 5.25 -19.39 13.38
N THR A 50 4.02 -19.88 13.18
CA THR A 50 3.78 -21.33 13.00
C THR A 50 4.26 -21.82 11.64
N VAL A 51 4.30 -20.94 10.62
CA VAL A 51 4.67 -21.30 9.24
C VAL A 51 6.19 -21.16 9.02
N PHE A 52 6.79 -20.07 9.47
CA PHE A 52 8.21 -19.73 9.17
C PHE A 52 9.13 -19.81 10.38
N GLY A 53 8.60 -20.08 11.56
CA GLY A 53 9.34 -19.99 12.81
C GLY A 53 9.40 -18.56 13.37
N LYS A 54 9.76 -18.48 14.64
CA LYS A 54 9.75 -17.21 15.40
C LYS A 54 10.79 -16.22 14.89
N GLU A 55 12.02 -16.68 14.70
CA GLU A 55 13.16 -15.83 14.30
C GLU A 55 12.89 -15.13 12.97
N GLU A 56 12.45 -15.88 11.96
CA GLU A 56 12.14 -15.31 10.64
C GLU A 56 10.95 -14.35 10.71
N THR A 57 9.94 -14.68 11.51
CA THR A 57 8.79 -13.80 11.70
C THR A 57 9.20 -12.47 12.35
N GLU A 58 10.06 -12.51 13.37
CA GLU A 58 10.61 -11.32 14.02
C GLU A 58 11.41 -10.47 13.03
N ARG A 59 12.25 -11.10 12.20
CA ARG A 59 13.00 -10.44 11.13
C ARG A 59 12.07 -9.72 10.15
N LEU A 60 11.04 -10.40 9.66
CA LEU A 60 10.08 -9.83 8.70
C LEU A 60 9.25 -8.69 9.31
N PHE A 61 8.78 -8.86 10.54
CA PHE A 61 8.00 -7.85 11.25
C PHE A 61 8.83 -6.60 11.56
N ALA A 62 10.10 -6.79 11.95
CA ALA A 62 11.03 -5.69 12.15
C ALA A 62 11.33 -4.95 10.83
N LEU A 63 11.61 -5.70 9.75
CA LEU A 63 11.89 -5.16 8.43
C LEU A 63 10.75 -4.24 7.95
N TYR A 64 9.50 -4.69 8.06
CA TYR A 64 8.33 -3.96 7.60
C TYR A 64 7.73 -3.03 8.66
N LYS A 65 8.33 -2.94 9.86
CA LYS A 65 7.82 -2.18 11.00
C LYS A 65 6.35 -2.52 11.30
N VAL A 66 6.02 -3.82 11.33
CA VAL A 66 4.67 -4.29 11.61
C VAL A 66 4.35 -4.12 13.09
N GLY A 67 3.28 -3.36 13.39
CA GLY A 67 2.87 -3.09 14.76
C GLY A 67 1.78 -4.02 15.28
N THR A 68 1.54 -3.93 16.59
CA THR A 68 0.43 -4.60 17.27
C THR A 68 -0.50 -3.57 17.90
N SER A 69 -1.80 -3.72 17.68
CA SER A 69 -2.86 -2.95 18.32
C SER A 69 -3.63 -3.83 19.33
N LYS A 70 -4.08 -3.23 20.44
CA LYS A 70 -4.97 -3.89 21.40
C LYS A 70 -6.43 -3.99 20.90
N LYS A 71 -6.74 -3.30 19.80
CA LYS A 71 -8.09 -3.31 19.23
C LYS A 71 -8.54 -4.73 18.91
N TRP A 72 -9.79 -5.02 19.19
CA TRP A 72 -10.42 -6.34 19.00
C TRP A 72 -9.68 -7.50 19.70
N GLY A 73 -9.06 -7.24 20.86
CA GLY A 73 -8.30 -8.25 21.58
C GLY A 73 -6.96 -8.64 20.95
N GLY A 74 -6.39 -7.76 20.15
CA GLY A 74 -5.14 -7.95 19.40
C GLY A 74 -5.37 -7.89 17.89
N SER A 75 -4.65 -7.04 17.20
CA SER A 75 -4.68 -6.90 15.74
C SER A 75 -3.34 -6.42 15.21
N THR A 76 -3.15 -6.54 13.92
CA THR A 76 -1.94 -6.15 13.21
C THR A 76 -2.06 -4.72 12.71
N ILE A 77 -1.00 -3.94 12.84
CA ILE A 77 -0.89 -2.60 12.22
C ILE A 77 0.13 -2.69 11.09
N PHE A 78 -0.30 -2.37 9.88
CA PHE A 78 0.57 -2.17 8.73
C PHE A 78 0.81 -0.68 8.55
N TRP A 79 1.96 -0.21 8.99
CA TRP A 79 2.33 1.19 8.90
C TRP A 79 2.72 1.56 7.47
N GLN A 80 2.16 2.65 6.97
CA GLN A 80 2.57 3.30 5.73
C GLN A 80 3.59 4.39 6.08
N ILE A 81 4.85 4.09 5.87
CA ILE A 81 5.99 4.98 6.11
C ILE A 81 6.63 5.25 4.76
N ASP A 82 6.72 6.52 4.37
CA ASP A 82 7.26 6.91 3.08
C ASP A 82 8.79 6.81 3.03
N VAL A 83 9.34 7.01 1.84
CA VAL A 83 10.79 6.96 1.57
C VAL A 83 11.60 7.99 2.39
N ASN A 84 10.95 9.03 2.91
CA ASN A 84 11.58 10.05 3.77
C ASN A 84 11.43 9.73 5.27
N GLY A 85 10.81 8.60 5.62
CA GLY A 85 10.56 8.18 6.99
C GLY A 85 9.31 8.80 7.62
N ASN A 86 8.52 9.56 6.87
CA ASN A 86 7.29 10.15 7.41
C ASN A 86 6.18 9.10 7.50
N VAL A 87 5.49 9.06 8.62
CA VAL A 87 4.38 8.13 8.86
C VAL A 87 3.09 8.70 8.29
N ARG A 88 2.63 8.15 7.19
CA ARG A 88 1.41 8.58 6.49
C ARG A 88 0.15 8.14 7.20
N THR A 89 0.10 6.88 7.61
CA THR A 89 -0.97 6.26 8.39
C THR A 89 -0.57 4.84 8.78
N GLY A 90 -1.48 4.10 9.41
CA GLY A 90 -1.39 2.66 9.65
C GLY A 90 -2.73 2.00 9.40
N LYS A 91 -2.76 0.85 8.75
CA LYS A 91 -3.95 0.04 8.54
C LYS A 91 -4.03 -1.03 9.62
N ILE A 92 -5.07 -1.00 10.42
CA ILE A 92 -5.30 -1.95 11.51
C ILE A 92 -6.22 -3.05 10.99
N MET A 93 -5.78 -4.31 11.07
CA MET A 93 -6.55 -5.46 10.60
C MET A 93 -6.52 -6.60 11.60
N LYS A 94 -7.67 -7.26 11.75
CA LYS A 94 -7.79 -8.48 12.54
C LYS A 94 -7.66 -9.70 11.64
N TYR A 95 -6.85 -10.66 12.09
CA TYR A 95 -6.65 -11.95 11.43
C TYR A 95 -7.09 -13.08 12.35
N ASP A 96 -7.40 -14.21 11.78
CA ASP A 96 -7.51 -15.49 12.46
C ASP A 96 -6.09 -16.08 12.63
N ASP A 97 -5.74 -16.51 13.83
CA ASP A 97 -4.39 -16.96 14.15
C ASP A 97 -4.10 -18.41 13.75
N LYS A 98 -5.13 -19.17 13.33
CA LYS A 98 -4.99 -20.54 12.84
C LYS A 98 -4.87 -20.61 11.34
N THR A 99 -5.65 -19.77 10.63
CA THR A 99 -5.74 -19.79 9.18
C THR A 99 -4.95 -18.66 8.50
N GLY A 100 -4.58 -17.62 9.24
CA GLY A 100 -3.97 -16.41 8.69
C GLY A 100 -4.90 -15.62 7.76
N HIS A 101 -6.21 -15.93 7.77
CA HIS A 101 -7.20 -15.20 6.99
C HIS A 101 -7.67 -13.94 7.73
N ARG A 102 -7.98 -12.91 6.97
CA ARG A 102 -8.60 -11.69 7.49
C ARG A 102 -10.01 -12.01 8.00
N ILE A 103 -10.35 -11.53 9.19
CA ILE A 103 -11.71 -11.65 9.73
C ILE A 103 -12.64 -10.74 8.91
N LYS A 104 -13.66 -11.34 8.31
CA LYS A 104 -14.66 -10.66 7.47
C LYS A 104 -16.07 -10.71 8.06
N GLU A 105 -16.37 -11.72 8.88
CA GLU A 105 -17.68 -11.94 9.48
C GLU A 105 -17.69 -11.59 10.99
N PRO A 106 -18.76 -11.04 11.55
CA PRO A 106 -20.00 -10.58 10.86
C PRO A 106 -19.78 -9.29 10.06
N HIS A 107 -18.64 -8.64 10.19
CA HIS A 107 -18.19 -7.49 9.41
C HIS A 107 -16.68 -7.47 9.37
N SER A 108 -16.12 -6.83 8.33
CA SER A 108 -14.68 -6.74 8.17
C SER A 108 -14.04 -5.90 9.28
N LEU A 109 -13.15 -6.52 10.05
CA LEU A 109 -12.41 -5.86 11.13
C LEU A 109 -11.18 -5.14 10.58
N VAL A 110 -11.42 -4.01 9.95
CA VAL A 110 -10.39 -3.11 9.37
C VAL A 110 -10.68 -1.68 9.75
N THR A 111 -9.66 -0.94 10.18
CA THR A 111 -9.73 0.49 10.40
C THR A 111 -8.36 1.14 10.16
N TRP A 112 -8.27 2.45 10.33
CA TRP A 112 -7.05 3.22 10.09
C TRP A 112 -6.62 3.97 11.35
N VAL A 113 -5.30 4.06 11.58
CA VAL A 113 -4.76 4.74 12.77
C VAL A 113 -5.21 6.19 12.83
N HIS A 114 -5.15 6.94 11.73
CA HIS A 114 -5.60 8.34 11.71
C HIS A 114 -7.08 8.50 12.10
N SER A 115 -7.93 7.53 11.71
CA SER A 115 -9.35 7.52 12.09
C SER A 115 -9.54 7.20 13.58
N GLU A 116 -8.76 6.26 14.12
CA GLU A 116 -8.81 5.91 15.56
C GLU A 116 -8.31 7.05 16.45
N LEU A 117 -7.29 7.77 16.00
CA LEU A 117 -6.74 8.92 16.70
C LEU A 117 -7.64 10.17 16.61
N LYS A 118 -8.61 10.16 15.71
CA LYS A 118 -9.52 11.30 15.46
C LYS A 118 -8.76 12.61 15.27
N LEU A 119 -7.68 12.57 14.50
CA LEU A 119 -6.81 13.73 14.30
C LEU A 119 -7.59 14.84 13.57
N PRO A 120 -7.68 16.05 14.15
CA PRO A 120 -8.33 17.17 13.49
C PRO A 120 -7.53 17.57 12.24
N ASP A 121 -8.22 18.01 11.19
CA ASP A 121 -7.64 18.53 9.95
C ASP A 121 -6.59 17.64 9.30
N PHE A 122 -6.73 16.30 9.50
CA PHE A 122 -5.77 15.34 8.95
C PHE A 122 -5.93 15.17 7.44
N THR A 123 -4.93 15.62 6.69
CA THR A 123 -4.85 15.44 5.24
C THR A 123 -4.12 14.14 4.92
N LEU A 124 -4.89 13.07 4.68
CA LEU A 124 -4.35 11.77 4.33
C LEU A 124 -3.76 11.77 2.91
N ARG A 125 -2.50 11.37 2.80
CA ARG A 125 -1.87 11.02 1.53
C ARG A 125 -1.12 9.70 1.71
N GLN A 126 -1.73 8.61 1.28
CA GLN A 126 -1.19 7.25 1.43
C GLN A 126 0.07 7.05 0.59
N CYS A 127 0.96 6.16 1.05
CA CYS A 127 2.11 5.64 0.33
C CYS A 127 2.07 4.10 0.32
N PHE A 128 2.98 3.45 -0.40
CA PHE A 128 3.05 1.99 -0.40
C PHE A 128 3.44 1.47 0.99
N PHE A 129 2.83 0.37 1.39
CA PHE A 129 3.39 -0.41 2.51
C PHE A 129 4.75 -0.97 2.10
N GLY A 130 5.74 -0.80 2.97
CA GLY A 130 7.13 -1.16 2.65
C GLY A 130 7.93 -0.07 1.90
N GLU A 131 7.36 1.09 1.60
CA GLU A 131 8.03 2.16 0.86
C GLU A 131 9.31 2.65 1.53
N HIS A 132 9.37 2.64 2.86
CA HIS A 132 10.57 2.98 3.62
C HIS A 132 11.77 2.06 3.34
N LEU A 133 11.56 0.91 2.69
CA LEU A 133 12.64 0.01 2.25
C LEU A 133 13.37 0.55 1.01
N LEU A 134 12.82 1.57 0.36
CA LEU A 134 13.40 2.24 -0.82
C LEU A 134 14.31 3.42 -0.47
N THR A 135 14.64 3.61 0.81
CA THR A 135 15.48 4.73 1.27
C THR A 135 16.92 4.64 0.74
N ASP A 136 17.41 3.44 0.47
CA ASP A 136 18.70 3.26 -0.18
C ASP A 136 18.60 3.55 -1.67
N LYS A 137 19.09 4.72 -2.08
CA LYS A 137 19.13 5.13 -3.49
C LYS A 137 20.07 4.27 -4.35
N THR A 138 20.95 3.51 -3.75
CA THR A 138 21.90 2.61 -4.43
C THR A 138 21.32 1.24 -4.68
N THR A 139 20.14 0.93 -4.13
CA THR A 139 19.52 -0.38 -4.33
C THR A 139 19.22 -0.63 -5.80
N THR A 140 19.75 -1.71 -6.33
CA THR A 140 19.55 -2.18 -7.71
C THR A 140 18.44 -3.23 -7.81
N LYS A 141 17.86 -3.59 -6.67
CA LYS A 141 16.80 -4.61 -6.63
C LYS A 141 15.56 -4.15 -7.38
N THR A 142 14.98 -5.06 -8.14
CA THR A 142 13.66 -4.88 -8.74
C THR A 142 12.59 -4.73 -7.65
N ILE A 143 11.65 -3.82 -7.87
CA ILE A 143 10.52 -3.62 -6.97
C ILE A 143 9.38 -4.52 -7.43
N ALA A 144 8.84 -5.35 -6.54
CA ALA A 144 7.62 -6.10 -6.77
C ALA A 144 6.46 -5.48 -5.99
N ILE A 145 5.32 -5.27 -6.64
CA ILE A 145 4.14 -4.64 -6.03
C ILE A 145 2.98 -5.62 -6.03
N VAL A 146 2.41 -5.87 -4.85
CA VAL A 146 1.25 -6.73 -4.60
C VAL A 146 0.09 -5.92 -4.02
N GLU A 147 -1.10 -6.54 -3.88
CA GLU A 147 -2.26 -5.87 -3.28
C GLU A 147 -2.18 -5.83 -1.75
N SER A 148 -1.84 -6.94 -1.13
CA SER A 148 -1.94 -7.16 0.32
C SER A 148 -0.61 -6.98 1.02
N GLU A 149 -0.62 -6.29 2.15
CA GLU A 149 0.54 -6.12 3.04
C GLU A 149 1.07 -7.48 3.53
N LYS A 150 0.17 -8.41 3.87
CA LYS A 150 0.54 -9.78 4.25
C LYS A 150 1.29 -10.49 3.12
N THR A 151 0.83 -10.34 1.88
CA THR A 151 1.48 -10.94 0.71
C THR A 151 2.89 -10.38 0.53
N ALA A 152 3.11 -9.08 0.69
CA ALA A 152 4.45 -8.48 0.60
C ALA A 152 5.42 -9.08 1.66
N ILE A 153 4.95 -9.23 2.90
CA ILE A 153 5.74 -9.84 3.98
C ILE A 153 6.12 -11.29 3.65
N ILE A 154 5.14 -12.10 3.22
CA ILE A 154 5.34 -13.51 2.90
C ILE A 154 6.24 -13.66 1.66
N ALA A 155 6.01 -12.88 0.63
CA ALA A 155 6.82 -12.91 -0.59
C ALA A 155 8.30 -12.56 -0.34
N THR A 156 8.57 -11.67 0.60
CA THR A 156 9.95 -11.33 1.01
C THR A 156 10.69 -12.52 1.60
N HIS A 157 10.00 -13.45 2.28
CA HIS A 157 10.60 -14.68 2.76
C HIS A 157 11.06 -15.59 1.61
N PHE A 158 10.21 -15.77 0.61
CA PHE A 158 10.49 -16.69 -0.49
C PHE A 158 11.39 -16.11 -1.58
N ILE A 159 11.27 -14.80 -1.86
CA ILE A 159 11.96 -14.14 -2.97
C ILE A 159 12.60 -12.85 -2.46
N SER A 160 13.74 -12.99 -1.81
CA SER A 160 14.48 -11.89 -1.16
C SER A 160 15.21 -10.96 -2.14
N ASP A 161 15.28 -11.31 -3.42
CA ASP A 161 15.94 -10.51 -4.45
C ASP A 161 15.13 -9.29 -4.86
N PHE A 162 13.84 -9.29 -4.58
CA PHE A 162 12.96 -8.15 -4.79
C PHE A 162 12.79 -7.29 -3.53
N VAL A 163 12.44 -6.03 -3.72
CA VAL A 163 11.83 -5.21 -2.68
C VAL A 163 10.32 -5.28 -2.85
N TRP A 164 9.64 -5.92 -1.91
CA TRP A 164 8.20 -6.12 -1.98
C TRP A 164 7.45 -4.96 -1.34
N LEU A 165 6.56 -4.35 -2.11
CA LEU A 165 5.66 -3.29 -1.67
C LEU A 165 4.21 -3.75 -1.79
N ALA A 166 3.32 -3.13 -1.00
CA ALA A 166 1.89 -3.38 -1.17
C ALA A 166 1.09 -2.08 -1.33
N THR A 167 0.04 -2.16 -2.17
CA THR A 167 -0.88 -1.04 -2.39
C THR A 167 -1.88 -0.86 -1.25
N GLY A 168 -2.06 -1.87 -0.40
CA GLY A 168 -3.06 -1.89 0.66
C GLY A 168 -4.47 -2.25 0.18
N GLY A 169 -4.59 -2.84 -0.99
CA GLY A 169 -5.82 -3.32 -1.63
C GLY A 169 -5.97 -2.85 -3.06
N MET A 170 -6.95 -3.40 -3.76
CA MET A 170 -7.20 -3.18 -5.18
C MET A 170 -7.33 -1.69 -5.57
N ASN A 171 -7.92 -0.87 -4.71
CA ASN A 171 -8.08 0.58 -4.89
C ASN A 171 -7.15 1.40 -3.99
N GLY A 172 -6.09 0.78 -3.43
CA GLY A 172 -5.19 1.38 -2.48
C GLY A 172 -4.42 2.60 -3.00
N CYS A 173 -3.20 2.79 -2.52
CA CYS A 173 -2.41 3.99 -2.81
C CYS A 173 -1.90 4.08 -4.26
N PHE A 174 -2.22 3.14 -5.16
CA PHE A 174 -1.71 3.12 -6.53
C PHE A 174 -2.30 4.25 -7.38
N ASN A 175 -1.73 5.43 -7.28
CA ASN A 175 -2.13 6.65 -7.98
C ASN A 175 -0.91 7.46 -8.40
N LYS A 176 -1.11 8.52 -9.19
CA LYS A 176 -0.05 9.33 -9.77
C LYS A 176 0.97 9.85 -8.73
N ASP A 177 0.49 10.29 -7.58
CA ASP A 177 1.38 10.87 -6.55
C ASP A 177 2.23 9.77 -5.87
N ALA A 178 1.64 8.59 -5.61
CA ALA A 178 2.32 7.49 -4.93
C ALA A 178 3.35 6.77 -5.82
N VAL A 179 3.12 6.71 -7.14
CA VAL A 179 4.03 5.98 -8.04
C VAL A 179 5.33 6.73 -8.34
N GLU A 180 5.43 8.02 -8.01
CA GLU A 180 6.63 8.82 -8.24
C GLU A 180 7.88 8.26 -7.54
N VAL A 181 7.71 7.59 -6.39
CA VAL A 181 8.80 6.93 -5.67
C VAL A 181 9.46 5.80 -6.46
N LEU A 182 8.78 5.28 -7.49
CA LEU A 182 9.25 4.22 -8.38
C LEU A 182 10.12 4.75 -9.53
N SER A 183 10.39 6.06 -9.55
CA SER A 183 11.14 6.70 -10.63
C SER A 183 12.51 6.07 -10.86
N GLY A 184 12.80 5.73 -12.13
CA GLY A 184 14.07 5.11 -12.54
C GLY A 184 14.26 3.66 -12.07
N ARG A 185 13.25 3.01 -11.48
CA ARG A 185 13.30 1.64 -10.97
C ARG A 185 12.74 0.63 -11.96
N GLU A 186 13.16 -0.62 -11.83
CA GLU A 186 12.52 -1.77 -12.47
C GLU A 186 11.39 -2.24 -11.58
N VAL A 187 10.19 -2.39 -12.14
CA VAL A 187 8.97 -2.69 -11.40
C VAL A 187 8.27 -3.91 -11.99
N VAL A 188 7.88 -4.84 -11.12
CA VAL A 188 7.03 -5.98 -11.45
C VAL A 188 5.72 -5.84 -10.68
N LEU A 189 4.62 -5.73 -11.38
CA LEU A 189 3.28 -5.78 -10.79
C LEU A 189 2.86 -7.23 -10.66
N VAL A 190 2.45 -7.65 -9.46
CA VAL A 190 2.00 -9.01 -9.17
C VAL A 190 0.56 -8.92 -8.66
N PRO A 191 -0.42 -8.84 -9.58
CA PRO A 191 -1.83 -8.75 -9.21
C PRO A 191 -2.32 -10.03 -8.54
N ASP A 192 -3.33 -9.92 -7.68
CA ASP A 192 -4.08 -11.08 -7.19
C ASP A 192 -4.78 -11.77 -8.37
N LEU A 193 -5.11 -13.06 -8.22
CA LEU A 193 -5.79 -13.85 -9.25
C LEU A 193 -7.10 -13.16 -9.68
N GLY A 194 -7.32 -13.04 -10.97
CA GLY A 194 -8.47 -12.33 -11.56
C GLY A 194 -8.34 -10.79 -11.57
N ALA A 195 -7.24 -10.22 -11.06
CA ALA A 195 -7.04 -8.77 -11.03
C ALA A 195 -6.12 -8.25 -12.15
N THR A 196 -5.56 -9.12 -12.97
CA THR A 196 -4.53 -8.79 -13.97
C THR A 196 -4.95 -7.67 -14.93
N ASP A 197 -6.16 -7.73 -15.49
CA ASP A 197 -6.62 -6.69 -16.44
C ASP A 197 -6.82 -5.33 -15.77
N LYS A 198 -7.29 -5.33 -14.53
CA LYS A 198 -7.41 -4.11 -13.74
C LYS A 198 -6.05 -3.49 -13.46
N TRP A 199 -5.04 -4.29 -13.18
CA TRP A 199 -3.68 -3.80 -12.99
C TRP A 199 -3.04 -3.32 -14.28
N LYS A 200 -3.28 -4.00 -15.41
CA LYS A 200 -2.88 -3.52 -16.74
C LYS A 200 -3.45 -2.13 -17.05
N SER A 201 -4.67 -1.83 -16.63
CA SER A 201 -5.27 -0.51 -16.83
C SER A 201 -4.54 0.62 -16.09
N LYS A 202 -3.72 0.31 -15.09
CA LYS A 202 -2.89 1.26 -14.34
C LYS A 202 -1.51 1.48 -14.97
N LEU A 203 -1.09 0.63 -15.91
CA LEU A 203 0.20 0.75 -16.58
C LEU A 203 0.50 2.15 -17.12
N PRO A 204 -0.46 2.90 -17.72
CA PRO A 204 -0.16 4.23 -18.24
C PRO A 204 0.40 5.22 -17.21
N LEU A 205 0.29 4.92 -15.91
CA LEU A 205 0.87 5.74 -14.84
C LEU A 205 2.40 5.53 -14.68
N LEU A 206 2.96 4.44 -15.18
CA LEU A 206 4.31 3.96 -14.84
C LEU A 206 5.39 4.15 -15.93
N PRO A 207 5.14 3.94 -17.23
CA PRO A 207 6.23 3.86 -18.23
C PRO A 207 7.06 5.13 -18.39
N SER A 208 6.49 6.29 -18.11
CA SER A 208 7.23 7.57 -18.14
C SER A 208 8.07 7.82 -16.88
N ILE A 209 7.91 6.99 -15.86
CA ILE A 209 8.52 7.14 -14.54
C ILE A 209 9.53 6.02 -14.29
N CYS A 210 9.17 4.77 -14.56
CA CYS A 210 9.97 3.59 -14.29
C CYS A 210 10.94 3.30 -15.44
N LYS A 211 12.08 2.68 -15.11
CA LYS A 211 13.03 2.19 -16.11
C LYS A 211 12.45 1.04 -16.95
N GLN A 212 11.73 0.14 -16.27
CA GLN A 212 11.02 -0.99 -16.86
C GLN A 212 9.82 -1.36 -16.01
N VAL A 213 8.73 -1.76 -16.64
CA VAL A 213 7.55 -2.28 -15.96
C VAL A 213 7.09 -3.58 -16.60
N LEU A 214 6.87 -4.59 -15.76
CA LEU A 214 6.28 -5.86 -16.15
C LEU A 214 5.01 -6.12 -15.33
N VAL A 215 4.03 -6.79 -15.91
CA VAL A 215 2.90 -7.36 -15.19
C VAL A 215 3.06 -8.86 -15.18
N SER A 216 3.16 -9.43 -13.99
CA SER A 216 3.29 -10.88 -13.82
C SER A 216 1.94 -11.55 -14.05
N SER A 217 1.94 -12.61 -14.83
CA SER A 217 0.80 -13.52 -15.01
C SER A 217 0.94 -14.81 -14.19
N ILE A 218 1.92 -14.87 -13.29
CA ILE A 218 2.30 -16.10 -12.60
C ILE A 218 1.11 -16.76 -11.86
N LEU A 219 0.22 -15.98 -11.28
CA LEU A 219 -0.96 -16.52 -10.60
C LEU A 219 -1.99 -17.05 -11.60
N GLU A 220 -2.21 -16.34 -12.69
CA GLU A 220 -3.14 -16.76 -13.75
C GLU A 220 -2.64 -18.03 -14.46
N ASP A 221 -1.33 -18.12 -14.72
CA ASP A 221 -0.71 -19.22 -15.45
C ASP A 221 -0.65 -20.51 -14.62
N ASN A 222 -0.59 -20.40 -13.28
CA ASN A 222 -0.42 -21.54 -12.38
C ASN A 222 -1.66 -21.89 -11.56
N ALA A 223 -2.71 -21.07 -11.58
CA ALA A 223 -3.94 -21.34 -10.84
C ALA A 223 -4.70 -22.49 -11.46
N THR A 224 -5.23 -23.38 -10.61
CA THR A 224 -6.17 -24.42 -11.01
C THR A 224 -7.52 -23.81 -11.39
N GLU A 225 -8.36 -24.56 -12.13
CA GLU A 225 -9.71 -24.11 -12.47
C GLU A 225 -10.57 -23.87 -11.21
N GLU A 226 -10.36 -24.64 -10.15
CA GLU A 226 -11.01 -24.44 -8.86
C GLU A 226 -10.62 -23.11 -8.18
N GLN A 227 -9.36 -22.69 -8.34
CA GLN A 227 -8.88 -21.41 -7.80
C GLN A 227 -9.34 -20.21 -8.62
N LYS A 228 -9.66 -20.41 -9.91
CA LYS A 228 -10.18 -19.36 -10.80
C LYS A 228 -11.69 -19.14 -10.66
N ALA A 229 -12.42 -20.14 -10.13
CA ALA A 229 -13.86 -20.10 -9.92
C ALA A 229 -14.22 -19.31 -8.65
#